data_a11f921cf66c5840c66553d9dc86e5b8
#
_entry.id   a11f921cf66c5840c66553d9dc86e5b8
#
_cell.length_a   1.000
_cell.length_b   1.000
_cell.length_c   1.000
_cell.angle_alpha   90.00
_cell.angle_beta   90.00
_cell.angle_gamma   90.00
#
_symmetry.space_group_name_H-M   'P 1'
#
loop_
_entity.id
_entity.type
_entity.pdbx_description
1 polymer ?
#
loop_
_entity_poly.entity_id
_entity_poly.type
_entity_poly.pdbx_seq_one_letter_code
_entity_poly.pdbx_strand_id
1 'polypeptide(L)'
;MIGYLKGEVLFSDGSETILLTSNGVGHQIYLNSVLVEGSESELYVSHIVKEASEDLYGFSSLRCKKLFELLLKVKNVGPKSAYSLISSLGSEQIINAILLENKAALKKAPGVGERAAAQMILDLAGKITKVKMYTEKNNKVETDISISIIEDSAAPLGLILSEAIMACKELGFVEEKILPVANKLILENKILKPEQL
;
A
#
# COMPACT_ATOMS: atom_id res chain seq x y z
N MET A 1 8.93 11.91 -16.90
CA MET A 1 8.81 11.03 -15.70
C MET A 1 7.44 10.38 -15.69
N ILE A 2 7.39 9.05 -15.59
CA ILE A 2 6.15 8.25 -15.60
C ILE A 2 5.75 7.98 -14.16
N GLY A 3 4.52 8.28 -13.80
CA GLY A 3 4.01 8.14 -12.42
C GLY A 3 2.88 7.14 -12.23
N TYR A 4 2.20 6.79 -13.29
CA TYR A 4 1.07 5.87 -13.34
C TYR A 4 0.88 5.37 -14.75
N LEU A 5 0.53 4.12 -14.91
CA LEU A 5 0.20 3.49 -16.18
C LEU A 5 -1.08 2.67 -16.04
N LYS A 6 -1.92 2.73 -17.08
CA LYS A 6 -3.08 1.86 -17.24
C LYS A 6 -3.03 1.27 -18.65
N GLY A 7 -3.32 -0.02 -18.78
CA GLY A 7 -3.33 -0.70 -20.06
C GLY A 7 -3.56 -2.19 -19.95
N GLU A 8 -3.44 -2.86 -21.11
CA GLU A 8 -3.56 -4.30 -21.23
C GLU A 8 -2.24 -4.98 -20.86
N VAL A 9 -2.30 -6.07 -20.12
CA VAL A 9 -1.15 -6.90 -19.75
C VAL A 9 -0.79 -7.82 -20.93
N LEU A 10 0.33 -7.56 -21.58
CA LEU A 10 0.84 -8.43 -22.65
C LEU A 10 1.65 -9.60 -22.12
N PHE A 11 2.33 -9.42 -20.99
CA PHE A 11 3.19 -10.42 -20.37
C PHE A 11 3.34 -10.13 -18.88
N SER A 12 3.41 -11.18 -18.04
CA SER A 12 3.71 -11.06 -16.61
C SER A 12 4.24 -12.40 -16.08
N ASP A 13 5.43 -12.39 -15.46
CA ASP A 13 6.08 -13.57 -14.87
C ASP A 13 6.27 -13.49 -13.35
N GLY A 14 5.82 -12.38 -12.73
CA GLY A 14 5.97 -12.13 -11.29
C GLY A 14 7.28 -11.43 -10.90
N SER A 15 8.18 -11.18 -11.85
CA SER A 15 9.36 -10.32 -11.69
C SER A 15 9.24 -9.04 -12.52
N GLU A 16 8.60 -9.16 -13.67
CA GLU A 16 8.32 -8.05 -14.59
C GLU A 16 6.97 -8.23 -15.29
N THR A 17 6.45 -7.15 -15.85
CA THR A 17 5.26 -7.13 -16.69
C THR A 17 5.45 -6.18 -17.84
N ILE A 18 4.82 -6.49 -19.00
CA ILE A 18 4.70 -5.57 -20.13
C ILE A 18 3.27 -5.09 -20.19
N LEU A 19 3.07 -3.79 -20.01
CA LEU A 19 1.77 -3.14 -20.05
C LEU A 19 1.62 -2.31 -21.32
N LEU A 20 0.66 -2.68 -22.18
CA LEU A 20 0.33 -1.96 -23.41
C LEU A 20 -0.66 -0.84 -23.10
N THR A 21 -0.23 0.39 -23.29
CA THR A 21 -1.09 1.56 -23.10
C THR A 21 -1.93 1.84 -24.36
N SER A 22 -3.00 2.62 -24.23
CA SER A 22 -3.95 2.92 -25.32
C SER A 22 -3.31 3.61 -26.53
N ASN A 23 -2.13 4.22 -26.37
CA ASN A 23 -1.37 4.82 -27.47
C ASN A 23 -0.47 3.82 -28.21
N GLY A 24 -0.56 2.52 -27.93
CA GLY A 24 0.20 1.47 -28.59
C GLY A 24 1.65 1.30 -28.10
N VAL A 25 2.02 1.91 -26.97
CA VAL A 25 3.34 1.76 -26.36
C VAL A 25 3.29 0.72 -25.26
N GLY A 26 4.13 -0.33 -25.39
CA GLY A 26 4.35 -1.32 -24.33
C GLY A 26 5.45 -0.85 -23.36
N HIS A 27 5.14 -0.81 -22.08
CA HIS A 27 6.09 -0.46 -21.03
C HIS A 27 6.49 -1.69 -20.24
N GLN A 28 7.80 -1.98 -20.18
CA GLN A 28 8.35 -3.01 -19.29
C GLN A 28 8.51 -2.44 -17.89
N ILE A 29 7.93 -3.12 -16.90
CA ILE A 29 7.81 -2.65 -15.52
C ILE A 29 8.25 -3.78 -14.59
N TYR A 30 9.16 -3.53 -13.67
CA TYR A 30 9.45 -4.46 -12.57
C TYR A 30 8.23 -4.55 -11.66
N LEU A 31 7.64 -5.74 -11.55
CA LEU A 31 6.45 -5.99 -10.76
C LEU A 31 6.57 -7.33 -10.02
N ASN A 32 6.48 -7.32 -8.70
CA ASN A 32 6.58 -8.52 -7.86
C ASN A 32 5.18 -9.14 -7.60
N SER A 33 4.41 -9.27 -8.67
CA SER A 33 3.11 -9.97 -8.69
C SER A 33 2.82 -10.40 -10.12
N VAL A 34 2.16 -11.54 -10.25
CA VAL A 34 1.69 -12.02 -11.55
C VAL A 34 0.36 -11.35 -11.86
N LEU A 35 0.27 -10.75 -13.03
CA LEU A 35 -0.97 -10.22 -13.59
C LEU A 35 -1.49 -11.19 -14.66
N VAL A 36 -2.79 -11.17 -14.89
CA VAL A 36 -3.43 -12.02 -15.92
C VAL A 36 -3.20 -11.38 -17.28
N GLU A 37 -2.55 -12.11 -18.21
CA GLU A 37 -2.34 -11.67 -19.58
C GLU A 37 -3.68 -11.43 -20.30
N GLY A 38 -3.77 -10.38 -21.10
CA GLY A 38 -4.99 -9.94 -21.77
C GLY A 38 -5.96 -9.14 -20.87
N SER A 39 -5.70 -9.03 -19.56
CA SER A 39 -6.53 -8.21 -18.67
C SER A 39 -6.10 -6.74 -18.67
N GLU A 40 -7.02 -5.83 -18.37
CA GLU A 40 -6.66 -4.44 -18.04
C GLU A 40 -6.09 -4.36 -16.64
N SER A 41 -4.98 -3.64 -16.49
CA SER A 41 -4.36 -3.38 -15.19
C SER A 41 -3.93 -1.93 -15.05
N GLU A 42 -3.85 -1.47 -13.80
CA GLU A 42 -3.38 -0.13 -13.45
C GLU A 42 -2.29 -0.20 -12.39
N LEU A 43 -1.20 0.52 -12.60
CA LEU A 43 -0.03 0.50 -11.72
C LEU A 43 0.44 1.92 -11.41
N TYR A 44 0.75 2.16 -10.15
CA TYR A 44 1.57 3.31 -9.77
C TYR A 44 3.03 3.02 -10.09
N VAL A 45 3.69 3.89 -10.82
CA VAL A 45 5.03 3.64 -11.34
C VAL A 45 6.02 4.66 -10.79
N SER A 46 7.19 4.19 -10.40
CA SER A 46 8.35 5.03 -10.12
C SER A 46 9.36 4.87 -11.25
N HIS A 47 9.62 5.95 -11.98
CA HIS A 47 10.54 6.00 -13.11
C HIS A 47 11.91 6.44 -12.62
N ILE A 48 12.88 5.54 -12.68
CA ILE A 48 14.27 5.77 -12.28
C ILE A 48 15.12 5.92 -13.54
N VAL A 49 15.66 7.09 -13.74
CA VAL A 49 16.54 7.41 -14.88
C VAL A 49 17.98 7.46 -14.40
N LYS A 50 18.87 6.75 -15.06
CA LYS A 50 20.32 6.75 -14.88
C LYS A 50 20.99 7.04 -16.21
N GLU A 51 22.29 7.28 -16.22
CA GLU A 51 23.04 7.59 -17.43
C GLU A 51 22.93 6.51 -18.52
N ALA A 52 22.84 5.23 -18.13
CA ALA A 52 22.85 4.09 -19.05
C ALA A 52 21.56 3.25 -19.01
N SER A 53 20.57 3.58 -18.19
CA SER A 53 19.34 2.80 -18.07
C SER A 53 18.16 3.64 -17.58
N GLU A 54 16.97 3.22 -18.00
CA GLU A 54 15.70 3.71 -17.47
C GLU A 54 14.92 2.51 -16.94
N ASP A 55 14.58 2.54 -15.67
CA ASP A 55 13.91 1.46 -14.98
C ASP A 55 12.53 1.94 -14.47
N LEU A 56 11.47 1.15 -14.72
CA LEU A 56 10.13 1.39 -14.19
C LEU A 56 9.84 0.37 -13.08
N TYR A 57 9.55 0.85 -11.89
CA TYR A 57 9.12 0.03 -10.75
C TYR A 57 7.63 0.20 -10.51
N GLY A 58 6.86 -0.88 -10.60
CA GLY A 58 5.41 -0.90 -10.46
C GLY A 58 4.94 -1.24 -9.05
N PHE A 59 3.85 -0.62 -8.64
CA PHE A 59 3.22 -0.81 -7.34
C PHE A 59 1.70 -0.81 -7.50
N SER A 60 1.02 -1.69 -6.76
CA SER A 60 -0.45 -1.75 -6.70
C SER A 60 -1.06 -0.56 -5.96
N SER A 61 -0.30 0.12 -5.09
CA SER A 61 -0.81 1.25 -4.32
C SER A 61 0.11 2.46 -4.36
N LEU A 62 -0.49 3.65 -4.24
CA LEU A 62 0.26 4.91 -4.11
C LEU A 62 1.12 4.93 -2.84
N ARG A 63 0.67 4.28 -1.76
CA ARG A 63 1.43 4.15 -0.51
C ARG A 63 2.75 3.42 -0.74
N CYS A 64 2.73 2.27 -1.42
CA CYS A 64 3.94 1.51 -1.75
C CYS A 64 4.90 2.33 -2.62
N LYS A 65 4.39 3.02 -3.65
CA LYS A 65 5.20 3.94 -4.46
C LYS A 65 5.83 5.05 -3.62
N LYS A 66 5.07 5.71 -2.75
CA LYS A 66 5.59 6.79 -1.89
C LYS A 66 6.60 6.30 -0.87
N LEU A 67 6.39 5.09 -0.34
CA LEU A 67 7.37 4.43 0.52
C LEU A 67 8.67 4.12 -0.24
N PHE A 68 8.57 3.60 -1.46
CA PHE A 68 9.73 3.38 -2.32
C PHE A 68 10.53 4.67 -2.57
N GLU A 69 9.86 5.74 -2.99
CA GLU A 69 10.49 7.06 -3.21
C GLU A 69 11.15 7.61 -1.93
N LEU A 70 10.59 7.29 -0.76
CA LEU A 70 11.15 7.69 0.51
C LEU A 70 12.39 6.85 0.88
N LEU A 71 12.35 5.54 0.65
CA LEU A 71 13.48 4.62 0.87
C LEU A 71 14.69 4.99 0.01
N LEU A 72 14.47 5.43 -1.23
CA LEU A 72 15.55 5.88 -2.12
C LEU A 72 16.31 7.12 -1.61
N LYS A 73 15.75 7.87 -0.68
CA LYS A 73 16.44 9.03 -0.05
C LYS A 73 17.41 8.61 1.06
N VAL A 74 17.37 7.34 1.46
CA VAL A 74 18.27 6.80 2.49
C VAL A 74 19.62 6.47 1.87
N LYS A 75 20.68 6.89 2.51
CA LYS A 75 22.05 6.61 2.05
C LYS A 75 22.29 5.10 1.96
N ASN A 76 22.90 4.64 0.88
CA ASN A 76 23.22 3.23 0.60
C ASN A 76 21.98 2.33 0.36
N VAL A 77 20.82 2.88 0.09
CA VAL A 77 19.62 2.14 -0.33
C VAL A 77 19.36 2.44 -1.81
N GLY A 78 19.63 1.45 -2.65
CA GLY A 78 19.38 1.55 -4.09
C GLY A 78 17.97 1.07 -4.47
N PRO A 79 17.54 1.31 -5.74
CA PRO A 79 16.22 0.91 -6.21
C PRO A 79 15.91 -0.58 -6.02
N LYS A 80 16.85 -1.46 -6.35
CA LYS A 80 16.66 -2.91 -6.19
C LYS A 80 16.44 -3.32 -4.73
N SER A 81 17.23 -2.75 -3.79
CA SER A 81 17.08 -3.05 -2.36
C SER A 81 15.79 -2.49 -1.78
N ALA A 82 15.42 -1.25 -2.16
CA ALA A 82 14.16 -0.64 -1.74
C ALA A 82 12.95 -1.41 -2.26
N TYR A 83 13.01 -1.85 -3.51
CA TYR A 83 11.94 -2.64 -4.13
C TYR A 83 11.81 -4.03 -3.50
N SER A 84 12.94 -4.73 -3.30
CA SER A 84 12.98 -6.03 -2.61
C SER A 84 12.43 -5.93 -1.17
N LEU A 85 12.72 -4.84 -0.46
CA LEU A 85 12.20 -4.60 0.88
C LEU A 85 10.66 -4.50 0.87
N ILE A 86 10.09 -3.70 -0.05
CA ILE A 86 8.64 -3.55 -0.18
C ILE A 86 7.97 -4.85 -0.60
N SER A 87 8.57 -5.57 -1.55
CA SER A 87 8.04 -6.84 -2.05
C SER A 87 8.02 -7.95 -0.98
N SER A 88 9.04 -7.97 -0.11
CA SER A 88 9.17 -9.02 0.93
C SER A 88 8.34 -8.76 2.18
N LEU A 89 8.27 -7.50 2.63
CA LEU A 89 7.65 -7.15 3.91
C LEU A 89 6.30 -6.44 3.75
N GLY A 90 6.07 -5.79 2.61
CA GLY A 90 4.92 -4.91 2.43
C GLY A 90 5.06 -3.57 3.17
N SER A 91 4.22 -2.61 2.79
CA SER A 91 4.29 -1.23 3.31
C SER A 91 4.06 -1.15 4.82
N GLU A 92 3.08 -1.87 5.36
CA GLU A 92 2.70 -1.82 6.77
C GLU A 92 3.82 -2.32 7.70
N GLN A 93 4.43 -3.46 7.36
CA GLN A 93 5.49 -4.03 8.21
C GLN A 93 6.74 -3.13 8.20
N ILE A 94 7.06 -2.51 7.06
CA ILE A 94 8.20 -1.58 6.97
C ILE A 94 7.93 -0.34 7.81
N ILE A 95 6.74 0.25 7.70
CA ILE A 95 6.35 1.43 8.48
C ILE A 95 6.44 1.12 9.98
N ASN A 96 5.86 0.00 10.41
CA ASN A 96 5.90 -0.41 11.81
C ASN A 96 7.32 -0.73 12.29
N ALA A 97 8.14 -1.39 11.46
CA ALA A 97 9.53 -1.68 11.80
C ALA A 97 10.36 -0.39 12.00
N ILE A 98 10.12 0.63 11.20
CA ILE A 98 10.79 1.93 11.34
C ILE A 98 10.30 2.67 12.60
N LEU A 99 8.98 2.70 12.85
CA LEU A 99 8.40 3.37 14.02
C LEU A 99 8.81 2.71 15.34
N LEU A 100 8.94 1.38 15.36
CA LEU A 100 9.35 0.58 16.53
C LEU A 100 10.87 0.35 16.57
N GLU A 101 11.65 0.99 15.71
CA GLU A 101 13.10 0.85 15.59
C GLU A 101 13.59 -0.61 15.45
N ASN A 102 12.76 -1.47 14.86
CA ASN A 102 13.02 -2.90 14.73
C ASN A 102 13.93 -3.21 13.53
N LYS A 103 15.25 -3.12 13.73
CA LYS A 103 16.27 -3.45 12.72
C LYS A 103 16.17 -4.89 12.23
N ALA A 104 15.83 -5.83 13.13
CA ALA A 104 15.77 -7.25 12.79
C ALA A 104 14.67 -7.54 11.76
N ALA A 105 13.54 -6.84 11.84
CA ALA A 105 12.47 -6.96 10.86
C ALA A 105 12.91 -6.48 9.47
N LEU A 106 13.59 -5.34 9.37
CA LEU A 106 14.08 -4.79 8.09
C LEU A 106 15.16 -5.65 7.44
N LYS A 107 16.01 -6.32 8.25
CA LYS A 107 17.07 -7.24 7.76
C LYS A 107 16.54 -8.52 7.14
N LYS A 108 15.25 -8.85 7.28
CA LYS A 108 14.67 -10.03 6.63
C LYS A 108 14.59 -9.87 5.10
N ALA A 109 14.59 -8.65 4.60
CA ALA A 109 14.55 -8.41 3.17
C ALA A 109 15.91 -8.64 2.50
N PRO A 110 15.95 -9.33 1.35
CA PRO A 110 17.17 -9.51 0.57
C PRO A 110 17.83 -8.18 0.21
N GLY A 111 19.14 -8.08 0.41
CA GLY A 111 19.91 -6.88 0.10
C GLY A 111 19.83 -5.76 1.15
N VAL A 112 19.24 -6.01 2.32
CA VAL A 112 19.20 -5.07 3.44
C VAL A 112 20.09 -5.56 4.58
N GLY A 113 21.29 -4.97 4.69
CA GLY A 113 22.22 -5.24 5.78
C GLY A 113 21.93 -4.40 7.04
N GLU A 114 22.65 -4.70 8.12
CA GLU A 114 22.49 -4.02 9.41
C GLU A 114 22.68 -2.50 9.32
N ARG A 115 23.70 -2.06 8.57
CA ARG A 115 23.96 -0.62 8.36
C ARG A 115 22.82 0.08 7.62
N ALA A 116 22.29 -0.57 6.57
CA ALA A 116 21.16 -0.03 5.81
C ALA A 116 19.89 0.04 6.68
N ALA A 117 19.58 -1.00 7.45
CA ALA A 117 18.45 -1.02 8.37
C ALA A 117 18.54 0.08 9.44
N ALA A 118 19.72 0.25 10.05
CA ALA A 118 19.94 1.32 11.03
C ALA A 118 19.78 2.70 10.41
N GLN A 119 20.33 2.90 9.20
CA GLN A 119 20.23 4.18 8.49
C GLN A 119 18.78 4.49 8.08
N MET A 120 18.01 3.49 7.62
CA MET A 120 16.59 3.65 7.32
C MET A 120 15.81 4.16 8.55
N ILE A 121 16.02 3.57 9.71
CA ILE A 121 15.37 4.00 10.95
C ILE A 121 15.73 5.45 11.27
N LEU A 122 17.02 5.78 11.24
CA LEU A 122 17.51 7.11 11.57
C LEU A 122 16.95 8.19 10.63
N ASP A 123 16.99 7.94 9.32
CA ASP A 123 16.61 8.94 8.30
C ASP A 123 15.10 9.08 8.13
N LEU A 124 14.32 8.03 8.46
CA LEU A 124 12.90 7.95 8.13
C LEU A 124 11.96 8.06 9.32
N ALA A 125 12.41 7.90 10.58
CA ALA A 125 11.55 7.93 11.77
C ALA A 125 10.59 9.14 11.80
N GLY A 126 11.10 10.34 11.47
CA GLY A 126 10.28 11.55 11.43
C GLY A 126 9.47 11.79 10.15
N LYS A 127 9.69 10.99 9.10
CA LYS A 127 9.07 11.20 7.78
C LYS A 127 8.07 10.11 7.40
N ILE A 128 8.18 8.95 8.02
CA ILE A 128 7.40 7.74 7.67
C ILE A 128 5.90 7.92 7.96
N THR A 129 5.54 8.71 8.97
CA THR A 129 4.15 9.02 9.31
C THR A 129 3.37 9.65 8.17
N LYS A 130 4.03 10.47 7.32
CA LYS A 130 3.39 11.04 6.12
C LYS A 130 3.00 9.97 5.11
N VAL A 131 3.76 8.88 5.02
CA VAL A 131 3.45 7.76 4.11
C VAL A 131 2.24 6.99 4.61
N LYS A 132 2.05 6.88 5.92
CA LYS A 132 0.88 6.22 6.52
C LYS A 132 -0.45 6.90 6.15
N MET A 133 -0.42 8.20 5.84
CA MET A 133 -1.61 8.95 5.42
C MET A 133 -2.13 8.58 4.02
N TYR A 134 -1.29 7.96 3.17
CA TYR A 134 -1.77 7.49 1.86
C TYR A 134 -2.61 6.24 2.05
N THR A 135 -3.89 6.32 1.68
CA THR A 135 -4.82 5.19 1.72
C THR A 135 -4.39 4.15 0.70
N GLU A 136 -4.34 2.89 1.10
CA GLU A 136 -4.28 1.80 0.14
C GLU A 136 -5.67 1.70 -0.50
N LYS A 137 -5.79 2.06 -1.77
CA LYS A 137 -6.94 1.60 -2.54
C LYS A 137 -6.80 0.09 -2.61
N ASN A 138 -7.70 -0.62 -1.95
CA ASN A 138 -7.85 -2.04 -2.18
C ASN A 138 -8.23 -2.22 -3.64
N ASN A 139 -7.27 -2.51 -4.50
CA ASN A 139 -7.57 -3.18 -5.74
C ASN A 139 -8.11 -4.54 -5.30
N LYS A 140 -9.42 -4.70 -5.35
CA LYS A 140 -10.03 -6.02 -5.36
C LYS A 140 -9.42 -6.71 -6.57
N VAL A 141 -8.38 -7.51 -6.34
CA VAL A 141 -8.08 -8.61 -7.23
C VAL A 141 -9.29 -9.52 -7.05
N GLU A 142 -10.17 -9.50 -8.01
CA GLU A 142 -11.17 -10.54 -8.18
C GLU A 142 -10.39 -11.83 -8.47
N THR A 143 -9.95 -12.50 -7.42
CA THR A 143 -9.70 -13.93 -7.50
C THR A 143 -11.07 -14.56 -7.56
N ASP A 144 -11.52 -14.86 -8.77
CA ASP A 144 -12.60 -15.82 -9.00
C ASP A 144 -12.19 -17.17 -8.40
N ILE A 145 -12.41 -17.31 -7.11
CA ILE A 145 -12.65 -18.59 -6.49
C ILE A 145 -14.13 -18.59 -6.14
N SER A 146 -14.90 -19.24 -7.01
CA SER A 146 -16.27 -19.62 -6.80
C SER A 146 -16.42 -20.33 -5.46
N ILE A 147 -16.83 -19.62 -4.42
CA ILE A 147 -17.57 -20.18 -3.31
C ILE A 147 -18.86 -19.40 -3.24
N SER A 148 -19.88 -20.04 -3.75
CA SER A 148 -21.28 -19.64 -3.67
C SER A 148 -21.74 -19.43 -2.23
N ILE A 149 -22.59 -18.40 -2.09
CA ILE A 149 -23.58 -18.20 -1.02
C ILE A 149 -23.04 -17.57 0.27
N ILE A 150 -23.31 -16.29 0.51
CA ILE A 150 -24.48 -15.78 1.24
C ILE A 150 -24.54 -14.26 1.03
N GLU A 151 -25.72 -13.79 0.65
CA GLU A 151 -26.13 -12.38 0.61
C GLU A 151 -25.93 -11.71 1.96
N ASP A 152 -25.42 -10.48 2.02
CA ASP A 152 -26.14 -9.27 2.36
C ASP A 152 -25.15 -8.13 2.71
N SER A 153 -25.38 -7.00 2.09
CA SER A 153 -25.00 -5.65 2.44
C SER A 153 -24.50 -5.44 3.87
N ALA A 154 -23.17 -5.30 4.05
CA ALA A 154 -22.63 -4.58 5.19
C ALA A 154 -21.33 -3.88 4.78
N ALA A 155 -21.37 -2.56 4.67
CA ALA A 155 -20.17 -1.76 4.83
C ALA A 155 -19.45 -2.26 6.09
N PRO A 156 -18.11 -2.46 6.08
CA PRO A 156 -17.44 -3.06 7.22
C PRO A 156 -17.71 -2.19 8.45
N LEU A 157 -18.39 -2.78 9.44
CA LEU A 157 -18.83 -2.11 10.69
C LEU A 157 -17.72 -1.27 11.33
N GLY A 158 -16.45 -1.67 11.14
CA GLY A 158 -15.29 -0.94 11.62
C GLY A 158 -15.05 0.42 10.94
N LEU A 159 -15.46 0.59 9.67
CA LEU A 159 -15.36 1.89 8.99
C LEU A 159 -16.42 2.86 9.51
N ILE A 160 -17.65 2.38 9.67
CA ILE A 160 -18.77 3.19 10.21
C ILE A 160 -18.43 3.67 11.63
N LEU A 161 -17.89 2.78 12.45
CA LEU A 161 -17.47 3.11 13.81
C LEU A 161 -16.35 4.15 13.85
N SER A 162 -15.33 4.01 12.99
CA SER A 162 -14.21 4.95 12.95
C SER A 162 -14.61 6.35 12.47
N GLU A 163 -15.49 6.45 11.48
CA GLU A 163 -16.01 7.72 10.98
C GLU A 163 -16.90 8.42 12.04
N ALA A 164 -17.76 7.67 12.72
CA ALA A 164 -18.59 8.21 13.78
C ALA A 164 -17.75 8.70 14.98
N ILE A 165 -16.71 7.97 15.38
CA ILE A 165 -15.79 8.41 16.45
C ILE A 165 -15.05 9.69 16.04
N MET A 166 -14.60 9.81 14.78
CA MET A 166 -13.95 11.02 14.28
C MET A 166 -14.90 12.22 14.33
N ALA A 167 -16.14 12.07 13.85
CA ALA A 167 -17.13 13.13 13.90
C ALA A 167 -17.45 13.58 15.34
N CYS A 168 -17.60 12.64 16.29
CA CYS A 168 -17.81 12.97 17.69
C CYS A 168 -16.60 13.69 18.32
N LYS A 169 -15.38 13.35 17.92
CA LYS A 169 -14.17 14.05 18.38
C LYS A 169 -14.11 15.49 17.89
N GLU A 170 -14.50 15.75 16.65
CA GLU A 170 -14.59 17.11 16.10
C GLU A 170 -15.64 17.97 16.85
N LEU A 171 -16.69 17.33 17.38
CA LEU A 171 -17.69 17.97 18.24
C LEU A 171 -17.24 18.11 19.71
N GLY A 172 -16.01 17.68 20.05
CA GLY A 172 -15.42 17.86 21.37
C GLY A 172 -15.70 16.74 22.38
N PHE A 173 -16.22 15.59 21.95
CA PHE A 173 -16.42 14.45 22.85
C PHE A 173 -15.13 13.63 23.02
N VAL A 174 -14.95 13.07 24.22
CA VAL A 174 -13.78 12.23 24.57
C VAL A 174 -14.04 10.78 24.15
N GLU A 175 -13.07 10.17 23.46
CA GLU A 175 -13.15 8.81 22.88
C GLU A 175 -13.58 7.73 23.87
N GLU A 176 -13.10 7.81 25.12
CA GLU A 176 -13.45 6.87 26.20
C GLU A 176 -14.94 6.80 26.52
N LYS A 177 -15.68 7.90 26.27
CA LYS A 177 -17.13 7.96 26.47
C LYS A 177 -17.92 7.56 25.24
N ILE A 178 -17.34 7.71 24.06
CA ILE A 178 -17.99 7.39 22.77
C ILE A 178 -18.02 5.88 22.53
N LEU A 179 -16.88 5.20 22.74
CA LEU A 179 -16.70 3.79 22.44
C LEU A 179 -17.77 2.85 23.06
N PRO A 180 -18.10 2.94 24.36
CA PRO A 180 -19.10 2.03 24.96
C PRO A 180 -20.52 2.28 24.42
N VAL A 181 -20.85 3.52 24.08
CA VAL A 181 -22.18 3.89 23.54
C VAL A 181 -22.29 3.42 22.10
N ALA A 182 -21.28 3.67 21.28
CA ALA A 182 -21.25 3.25 19.89
C ALA A 182 -21.32 1.72 19.73
N ASN A 183 -20.56 0.98 20.53
CA ASN A 183 -20.61 -0.48 20.54
C ASN A 183 -22.00 -1.03 20.95
N LYS A 184 -22.65 -0.38 21.92
CA LYS A 184 -23.99 -0.77 22.37
C LYS A 184 -25.03 -0.54 21.26
N LEU A 185 -24.98 0.60 20.58
CA LEU A 185 -25.89 0.92 19.47
C LEU A 185 -25.70 -0.01 18.27
N ILE A 186 -24.47 -0.42 17.97
CA ILE A 186 -24.17 -1.38 16.91
C ILE A 186 -24.74 -2.76 17.24
N LEU A 187 -24.68 -3.18 18.50
CA LEU A 187 -25.21 -4.49 18.93
C LEU A 187 -26.76 -4.51 18.98
N GLU A 188 -27.39 -3.39 19.30
CA GLU A 188 -28.84 -3.29 19.44
C GLU A 188 -29.56 -2.97 18.13
N ASN A 189 -28.92 -2.28 17.19
CA ASN A 189 -29.50 -1.82 15.93
C ASN A 189 -28.61 -2.21 14.74
N LYS A 190 -29.25 -2.57 13.63
CA LYS A 190 -28.55 -2.72 12.33
C LYS A 190 -28.22 -1.32 11.77
N ILE A 191 -27.08 -0.77 12.17
CA ILE A 191 -26.60 0.53 11.71
C ILE A 191 -25.86 0.33 10.37
N LEU A 192 -26.29 1.02 9.33
CA LEU A 192 -25.75 0.94 7.97
C LEU A 192 -24.99 2.19 7.54
N LYS A 193 -25.07 3.29 8.30
CA LYS A 193 -24.42 4.58 7.99
C LYS A 193 -23.86 5.25 9.23
N PRO A 194 -22.74 6.01 9.10
CA PRO A 194 -22.09 6.69 10.23
C PRO A 194 -23.01 7.71 10.94
N GLU A 195 -23.92 8.36 10.20
CA GLU A 195 -24.83 9.38 10.74
C GLU A 195 -25.93 8.80 11.67
N GLN A 196 -26.03 7.47 11.75
CA GLN A 196 -27.02 6.77 12.60
C GLN A 196 -26.44 6.42 13.98
N LEU A 197 -25.14 6.62 14.19
CA LEU A 197 -24.40 6.44 15.43
C LEU A 197 -24.27 7.79 16.16
#